data_b6c6372fdac62b21e9d63730ebf8c9ec
#
_entry.id   b6c6372fdac62b21e9d63730ebf8c9ec
#
_cell.length_a   1.000
_cell.length_b   1.000
_cell.length_c   1.000
_cell.angle_alpha   90.00
_cell.angle_beta   90.00
_cell.angle_gamma   90.00
#
_symmetry.space_group_name_H-M   'P 1'
#
loop_
_entity.id
_entity.type
_entity.pdbx_description
1 polymer ?
#
loop_
_entity_poly.entity_id
_entity_poly.type
_entity_poly.pdbx_seq_one_letter_code
_entity_poly.pdbx_strand_id
1 'polypeptide(L)'
;RKRDMVRGQLISINHGKLGFMTDIALEKVQTVLPAMLGGAYREDLRYLMQAQVVRQGQVIHEALALNDVVLNRGNISGMLELRLEVDGHFVCNQRADGLIVATATGSTAYALSAGGALMHPSVASWILVPIAPHTLSNRPIVISENRTISLKSVAQWQGARDSFNTQTFDALQNGAS
;
A
#
# COMPACT_ATOMS: atom_id res chain seq x y z
N ARG A 1 2.61 -15.10 12.19
CA ARG A 1 3.74 -14.40 12.85
C ARG A 1 3.17 -13.26 13.66
N LYS A 2 3.62 -13.07 14.93
CA LYS A 2 3.22 -11.95 15.78
C LYS A 2 3.57 -10.66 15.04
N ARG A 3 2.56 -9.78 14.88
CA ARG A 3 2.78 -8.42 14.38
C ARG A 3 3.63 -7.69 15.41
N ASP A 4 4.84 -7.31 15.05
CA ASP A 4 5.62 -6.36 15.83
C ASP A 4 4.91 -5.02 15.68
N MET A 5 4.16 -4.64 16.73
CA MET A 5 3.57 -3.30 16.78
C MET A 5 4.72 -2.31 16.98
N VAL A 6 5.00 -1.51 15.97
CA VAL A 6 5.81 -0.31 16.14
C VAL A 6 5.02 0.63 17.06
N ARG A 7 5.35 0.63 18.35
CA ARG A 7 4.75 1.52 19.32
C ARG A 7 5.42 2.89 19.23
N GLY A 8 4.87 3.75 18.38
CA GLY A 8 5.19 5.16 18.35
C GLY A 8 3.90 5.95 18.32
N GLN A 9 3.73 6.93 19.21
CA GLN A 9 2.61 7.86 19.12
C GLN A 9 3.00 8.96 18.14
N LEU A 10 2.18 9.15 17.10
CA LEU A 10 2.34 10.20 16.10
C LEU A 10 1.20 11.21 16.28
N ILE A 11 1.56 12.47 16.41
CA ILE A 11 0.62 13.58 16.36
C ILE A 11 0.78 14.22 14.98
N SER A 12 -0.26 14.14 14.15
CA SER A 12 -0.23 14.69 12.81
C SER A 12 -0.84 16.09 12.79
N ILE A 13 -0.10 17.06 12.25
CA ILE A 13 -0.53 18.44 12.09
C ILE A 13 -0.70 18.73 10.61
N ASN A 14 -1.85 19.28 10.23
CA ASN A 14 -2.14 19.61 8.85
C ASN A 14 -1.64 21.02 8.51
N HIS A 15 -0.79 21.11 7.49
CA HIS A 15 -0.26 22.40 6.97
C HIS A 15 -1.04 22.90 5.74
N GLY A 16 -2.07 22.17 5.30
CA GLY A 16 -2.83 22.48 4.08
C GLY A 16 -4.34 22.29 4.27
N LYS A 17 -5.03 21.84 3.21
CA LYS A 17 -6.45 21.47 3.31
C LYS A 17 -6.60 20.23 4.16
N LEU A 18 -7.68 20.18 4.98
CA LEU A 18 -7.99 19.07 5.86
C LEU A 18 -7.95 17.76 5.10
N GLY A 19 -7.09 16.84 5.54
CA GLY A 19 -6.94 15.51 4.94
C GLY A 19 -7.50 14.43 5.87
N PHE A 20 -7.67 13.22 5.36
CA PHE A 20 -8.20 12.07 6.10
C PHE A 20 -7.28 11.59 7.25
N MET A 21 -6.04 12.08 7.29
CA MET A 21 -5.03 11.64 8.28
C MET A 21 -4.72 12.64 9.39
N THR A 22 -5.22 13.88 9.28
CA THR A 22 -4.82 14.95 10.19
C THR A 22 -6.02 15.76 10.64
N ASP A 23 -6.31 15.67 11.94
CA ASP A 23 -7.44 16.38 12.55
C ASP A 23 -7.05 17.75 13.12
N ILE A 24 -5.74 18.04 13.22
CA ILE A 24 -5.24 19.26 13.86
C ILE A 24 -4.78 20.24 12.78
N ALA A 25 -5.54 21.32 12.62
CA ALA A 25 -5.12 22.45 11.80
C ALA A 25 -3.96 23.22 12.47
N LEU A 26 -3.04 23.77 11.66
CA LEU A 26 -1.83 24.45 12.15
C LEU A 26 -2.16 25.54 13.18
N GLU A 27 -3.24 26.31 12.95
CA GLU A 27 -3.66 27.40 13.82
C GLU A 27 -4.13 26.93 15.20
N LYS A 28 -4.54 25.66 15.32
CA LYS A 28 -5.02 25.07 16.57
C LYS A 28 -3.94 24.36 17.39
N VAL A 29 -2.73 24.21 16.84
CA VAL A 29 -1.63 23.46 17.48
C VAL A 29 -1.33 23.98 18.88
N GLN A 30 -1.17 25.28 19.04
CA GLN A 30 -0.83 25.89 20.33
C GLN A 30 -1.87 25.65 21.43
N THR A 31 -3.12 25.50 21.03
CA THR A 31 -4.24 25.27 21.96
C THR A 31 -4.44 23.78 22.26
N VAL A 32 -4.31 22.93 21.23
CA VAL A 32 -4.66 21.50 21.32
C VAL A 32 -3.49 20.67 21.83
N LEU A 33 -2.26 20.98 21.42
CA LEU A 33 -1.08 20.17 21.75
C LEU A 33 -0.82 20.06 23.25
N PRO A 34 -0.89 21.14 24.08
CA PRO A 34 -0.71 21.01 25.53
C PRO A 34 -1.72 20.08 26.18
N ALA A 35 -2.99 20.12 25.75
CA ALA A 35 -4.04 19.25 26.25
C ALA A 35 -3.77 17.78 25.86
N MET A 36 -3.33 17.53 24.65
CA MET A 36 -2.97 16.18 24.18
C MET A 36 -1.76 15.63 24.94
N LEU A 37 -0.74 16.43 25.15
CA LEU A 37 0.43 16.02 25.98
C LEU A 37 0.04 15.77 27.44
N GLY A 38 -1.03 16.38 27.92
CA GLY A 38 -1.66 16.12 29.22
C GLY A 38 -2.58 14.89 29.24
N GLY A 39 -2.67 14.15 28.13
CA GLY A 39 -3.49 12.92 28.03
C GLY A 39 -4.89 13.12 27.45
N ALA A 40 -5.26 14.33 27.01
CA ALA A 40 -6.57 14.61 26.40
C ALA A 40 -6.56 14.26 24.90
N TYR A 41 -6.43 12.96 24.55
CA TYR A 41 -6.49 12.47 23.18
C TYR A 41 -7.17 11.10 23.11
N ARG A 42 -7.59 10.72 21.93
CA ARG A 42 -8.05 9.37 21.60
C ARG A 42 -7.03 8.74 20.63
N GLU A 43 -6.59 7.54 20.94
CA GLU A 43 -5.71 6.79 20.05
C GLU A 43 -6.48 6.34 18.80
N ASP A 44 -5.86 6.51 17.64
CA ASP A 44 -6.31 5.99 16.36
C ASP A 44 -5.29 4.98 15.85
N LEU A 45 -5.65 3.69 15.91
CA LEU A 45 -4.77 2.60 15.49
C LEU A 45 -4.78 2.46 13.98
N ARG A 46 -3.59 2.49 13.38
CA ARG A 46 -3.39 2.29 11.95
C ARG A 46 -2.60 1.02 11.68
N TYR A 47 -3.03 0.29 10.67
CA TYR A 47 -2.35 -0.93 10.25
C TYR A 47 -1.22 -0.59 9.29
N LEU A 48 -0.06 -1.21 9.50
CA LEU A 48 1.05 -1.17 8.57
C LEU A 48 1.05 -2.46 7.75
N MET A 49 1.27 -2.33 6.45
CA MET A 49 1.47 -3.44 5.55
C MET A 49 2.96 -3.81 5.55
N GLN A 50 3.29 -5.05 5.87
CA GLN A 50 4.62 -5.60 5.66
C GLN A 50 4.69 -6.15 4.25
N ALA A 51 5.67 -5.72 3.47
CA ALA A 51 5.90 -6.20 2.13
C ALA A 51 7.32 -6.71 1.97
N GLN A 52 7.47 -7.76 1.18
CA GLN A 52 8.74 -8.41 0.89
C GLN A 52 8.89 -8.62 -0.61
N VAL A 53 10.09 -8.40 -1.12
CA VAL A 53 10.48 -8.84 -2.46
C VAL A 53 11.28 -10.14 -2.31
N VAL A 54 10.77 -11.21 -2.91
CA VAL A 54 11.38 -12.53 -2.85
C VAL A 54 11.95 -12.89 -4.23
N ARG A 55 13.20 -13.31 -4.28
CA ARG A 55 13.85 -13.80 -5.50
C ARG A 55 14.55 -15.12 -5.23
N GLN A 56 14.27 -16.14 -6.05
CA GLN A 56 14.82 -17.49 -5.89
C GLN A 56 14.64 -18.05 -4.46
N GLY A 57 13.49 -17.75 -3.85
CA GLY A 57 13.16 -18.18 -2.48
C GLY A 57 13.84 -17.39 -1.37
N GLN A 58 14.61 -16.35 -1.69
CA GLN A 58 15.27 -15.49 -0.71
C GLN A 58 14.60 -14.11 -0.65
N VAL A 59 14.36 -13.60 0.55
CA VAL A 59 13.92 -12.22 0.75
C VAL A 59 15.09 -11.29 0.47
N ILE A 60 14.99 -10.51 -0.60
CA ILE A 60 16.04 -9.55 -1.02
C ILE A 60 15.71 -8.12 -0.57
N HIS A 61 14.47 -7.84 -0.25
CA HIS A 61 14.03 -6.56 0.30
C HIS A 61 12.80 -6.75 1.18
N GLU A 62 12.70 -5.95 2.23
CA GLU A 62 11.55 -5.92 3.14
C GLU A 62 11.29 -4.49 3.59
N ALA A 63 10.02 -4.08 3.64
CA ALA A 63 9.62 -2.76 4.12
C ALA A 63 8.23 -2.77 4.76
N LEU A 64 7.96 -1.74 5.58
CA LEU A 64 6.64 -1.44 6.11
C LEU A 64 6.05 -0.25 5.36
N ALA A 65 4.82 -0.37 4.93
CA ALA A 65 4.07 0.69 4.28
C ALA A 65 2.86 1.10 5.12
N LEU A 66 2.71 2.40 5.35
CA LEU A 66 1.51 2.97 5.97
C LEU A 66 0.41 3.17 4.94
N ASN A 67 0.74 3.61 3.73
CA ASN A 67 -0.20 3.88 2.66
C ASN A 67 -0.33 2.70 1.70
N ASP A 68 0.70 2.48 0.90
CA ASP A 68 0.63 1.53 -0.21
C ASP A 68 1.98 0.94 -0.59
N VAL A 69 1.90 -0.15 -1.31
CA VAL A 69 2.97 -0.79 -2.06
C VAL A 69 2.56 -0.78 -3.52
N VAL A 70 3.42 -0.27 -4.37
CA VAL A 70 3.14 -0.12 -5.80
C VAL A 70 4.12 -0.96 -6.60
N LEU A 71 3.58 -1.87 -7.39
CA LEU A 71 4.32 -2.57 -8.43
C LEU A 71 3.99 -1.94 -9.77
N ASN A 72 4.98 -1.44 -10.50
CA ASN A 72 4.78 -0.84 -11.80
C ASN A 72 5.84 -1.33 -12.81
N ARG A 73 5.56 -1.13 -14.09
CA ARG A 73 6.43 -1.57 -15.19
C ARG A 73 7.74 -0.78 -15.30
N GLY A 74 7.89 0.33 -14.59
CA GLY A 74 9.06 1.20 -14.73
C GLY A 74 9.22 1.74 -16.16
N ASN A 75 10.41 1.56 -16.71
CA ASN A 75 10.75 2.01 -18.07
C ASN A 75 10.57 0.92 -19.15
N ILE A 76 9.90 -0.19 -18.83
CA ILE A 76 9.72 -1.30 -19.76
C ILE A 76 8.61 -0.96 -20.76
N SER A 77 8.84 -1.25 -22.03
CA SER A 77 7.80 -1.22 -23.07
C SER A 77 6.89 -2.44 -22.91
N GLY A 78 5.59 -2.20 -22.82
CA GLY A 78 4.58 -3.24 -22.63
C GLY A 78 3.94 -3.21 -21.26
N MET A 79 3.02 -4.12 -21.00
CA MET A 79 2.26 -4.22 -19.74
C MET A 79 2.89 -5.22 -18.79
N LEU A 80 2.70 -4.99 -17.49
CA LEU A 80 2.92 -6.03 -16.50
C LEU A 80 1.84 -7.12 -16.64
N GLU A 81 2.28 -8.36 -16.59
CA GLU A 81 1.40 -9.50 -16.47
C GLU A 81 1.69 -10.17 -15.11
N LEU A 82 0.75 -9.98 -14.18
CA LEU A 82 0.87 -10.38 -12.79
C LEU A 82 -0.13 -11.50 -12.48
N ARG A 83 0.37 -12.56 -11.88
CA ARG A 83 -0.45 -13.57 -11.23
C ARG A 83 -0.68 -13.17 -9.79
N LEU A 84 -1.94 -12.94 -9.43
CA LEU A 84 -2.38 -12.64 -8.07
C LEU A 84 -2.78 -13.92 -7.36
N GLU A 85 -2.24 -14.13 -6.18
CA GLU A 85 -2.62 -15.20 -5.26
C GLU A 85 -2.91 -14.61 -3.88
N VAL A 86 -3.88 -15.20 -3.17
CA VAL A 86 -4.21 -14.90 -1.78
C VAL A 86 -4.12 -16.18 -0.98
N ASP A 87 -3.27 -16.19 0.06
CA ASP A 87 -2.96 -17.39 0.87
C ASP A 87 -2.55 -18.60 0.02
N GLY A 88 -1.82 -18.37 -1.06
CA GLY A 88 -1.40 -19.40 -2.00
C GLY A 88 -2.47 -19.84 -3.01
N HIS A 89 -3.68 -19.32 -2.93
CA HIS A 89 -4.75 -19.64 -3.87
C HIS A 89 -4.79 -18.62 -5.01
N PHE A 90 -4.86 -19.13 -6.22
CA PHE A 90 -4.96 -18.31 -7.43
C PHE A 90 -6.26 -17.49 -7.42
N VAL A 91 -6.15 -16.20 -7.71
CA VAL A 91 -7.29 -15.29 -7.84
C VAL A 91 -7.49 -14.90 -9.30
N CYS A 92 -6.49 -14.29 -9.92
CA CYS A 92 -6.56 -13.87 -11.32
C CYS A 92 -5.16 -13.57 -11.88
N ASN A 93 -5.08 -13.48 -13.22
CA ASN A 93 -3.98 -12.82 -13.90
C ASN A 93 -4.41 -11.40 -14.27
N GLN A 94 -3.56 -10.43 -13.98
CA GLN A 94 -3.80 -9.03 -14.29
C GLN A 94 -2.80 -8.53 -15.34
N ARG A 95 -3.30 -7.81 -16.35
CA ARG A 95 -2.49 -7.09 -17.34
C ARG A 95 -2.76 -5.61 -17.20
N ALA A 96 -1.76 -4.87 -16.72
CA ALA A 96 -1.89 -3.45 -16.38
C ALA A 96 -0.52 -2.77 -16.44
N ASP A 97 -0.47 -1.45 -16.38
CA ASP A 97 0.79 -0.71 -16.20
C ASP A 97 1.37 -0.90 -14.80
N GLY A 98 0.54 -1.32 -13.85
CA GLY A 98 0.93 -1.61 -12.48
C GLY A 98 -0.21 -2.08 -11.61
N LEU A 99 0.10 -2.36 -10.35
CA LEU A 99 -0.85 -2.70 -9.31
C LEU A 99 -0.47 -1.99 -8.01
N ILE A 100 -1.45 -1.34 -7.40
CA ILE A 100 -1.33 -0.73 -6.08
C ILE A 100 -1.97 -1.68 -5.07
N VAL A 101 -1.26 -1.99 -4.00
CA VAL A 101 -1.83 -2.64 -2.81
C VAL A 101 -1.82 -1.61 -1.70
N ALA A 102 -2.98 -1.12 -1.29
CA ALA A 102 -3.08 -0.06 -0.30
C ALA A 102 -3.76 -0.53 0.98
N THR A 103 -3.34 0.06 2.10
CA THR A 103 -4.03 -0.03 3.38
C THR A 103 -5.32 0.80 3.35
N ALA A 104 -6.16 0.69 4.37
CA ALA A 104 -7.30 1.60 4.52
C ALA A 104 -6.85 3.07 4.60
N THR A 105 -5.73 3.35 5.27
CA THR A 105 -5.12 4.69 5.31
C THR A 105 -4.70 5.15 3.91
N GLY A 106 -4.02 4.30 3.15
CA GLY A 106 -3.55 4.59 1.79
C GLY A 106 -4.66 4.64 0.74
N SER A 107 -5.88 4.19 1.06
CA SER A 107 -7.02 4.26 0.13
C SER A 107 -7.36 5.69 -0.31
N THR A 108 -6.95 6.70 0.47
CA THR A 108 -7.11 8.12 0.17
C THR A 108 -5.92 8.76 -0.55
N ALA A 109 -4.86 7.97 -0.79
CA ALA A 109 -3.63 8.40 -1.48
C ALA A 109 -3.64 7.99 -2.96
N TYR A 110 -2.60 7.32 -3.44
CA TYR A 110 -2.47 6.95 -4.86
C TYR A 110 -3.58 6.00 -5.32
N ALA A 111 -4.02 5.08 -4.45
CA ALA A 111 -5.11 4.17 -4.75
C ALA A 111 -6.40 4.90 -5.16
N LEU A 112 -6.73 6.05 -4.52
CA LEU A 112 -7.88 6.87 -4.89
C LEU A 112 -7.74 7.42 -6.32
N SER A 113 -6.58 7.96 -6.65
CA SER A 113 -6.29 8.53 -7.99
C SER A 113 -6.37 7.46 -9.08
N ALA A 114 -6.07 6.21 -8.75
CA ALA A 114 -6.18 5.07 -9.66
C ALA A 114 -7.61 4.45 -9.74
N GLY A 115 -8.61 5.08 -9.09
CA GLY A 115 -10.00 4.62 -9.12
C GLY A 115 -10.34 3.59 -8.04
N GLY A 116 -9.54 3.49 -7.00
CA GLY A 116 -9.82 2.68 -5.82
C GLY A 116 -10.95 3.27 -4.97
N ALA A 117 -11.59 2.43 -4.16
CA ALA A 117 -12.61 2.85 -3.22
C ALA A 117 -11.99 3.51 -1.98
N LEU A 118 -12.68 4.52 -1.45
CA LEU A 118 -12.37 5.07 -0.13
C LEU A 118 -12.70 4.03 0.95
N MET A 119 -11.74 3.72 1.80
CA MET A 119 -11.93 2.85 2.94
C MET A 119 -11.79 3.64 4.24
N HIS A 120 -12.73 3.45 5.15
CA HIS A 120 -12.59 4.03 6.48
C HIS A 120 -11.38 3.38 7.18
N PRO A 121 -10.53 4.14 7.90
CA PRO A 121 -9.33 3.60 8.54
C PRO A 121 -9.52 2.42 9.48
N SER A 122 -10.71 2.30 10.08
CA SER A 122 -11.05 1.17 10.95
C SER A 122 -11.35 -0.14 10.19
N VAL A 123 -11.42 -0.09 8.85
CA VAL A 123 -11.67 -1.30 8.06
C VAL A 123 -10.37 -2.08 7.93
N ALA A 124 -10.33 -3.26 8.54
CA ALA A 124 -9.17 -4.15 8.56
C ALA A 124 -8.98 -4.86 7.20
N SER A 125 -8.61 -4.11 6.16
CA SER A 125 -8.54 -4.60 4.78
C SER A 125 -7.45 -3.92 3.98
N TRP A 126 -7.01 -4.62 2.94
CA TRP A 126 -6.19 -4.10 1.84
C TRP A 126 -7.07 -3.90 0.60
N ILE A 127 -6.79 -2.90 -0.19
CA ILE A 127 -7.38 -2.72 -1.51
C ILE A 127 -6.32 -2.87 -2.59
N LEU A 128 -6.59 -3.68 -3.59
CA LEU A 128 -5.78 -3.88 -4.78
C LEU A 128 -6.37 -3.08 -5.92
N VAL A 129 -5.63 -2.14 -6.46
CA VAL A 129 -6.10 -1.22 -7.50
C VAL A 129 -5.17 -1.32 -8.71
N PRO A 130 -5.66 -1.83 -9.86
CA PRO A 130 -4.88 -1.85 -11.10
C PRO A 130 -4.63 -0.44 -11.63
N ILE A 131 -3.42 -0.21 -12.15
CA ILE A 131 -3.07 1.04 -12.84
C ILE A 131 -3.21 0.81 -14.34
N ALA A 132 -4.08 1.60 -15.00
CA ALA A 132 -4.36 1.49 -16.44
C ALA A 132 -4.57 0.04 -16.92
N PRO A 133 -5.53 -0.70 -16.36
CA PRO A 133 -5.77 -2.08 -16.76
C PRO A 133 -6.29 -2.15 -18.20
N HIS A 134 -5.86 -3.18 -18.94
CA HIS A 134 -6.25 -3.38 -20.34
C HIS A 134 -7.56 -4.16 -20.52
N THR A 135 -8.18 -4.60 -19.44
CA THR A 135 -9.45 -5.32 -19.49
C THR A 135 -10.57 -4.51 -18.84
N LEU A 136 -11.69 -4.37 -19.50
CA LEU A 136 -12.88 -3.64 -19.01
C LEU A 136 -13.45 -4.26 -17.71
N SER A 137 -13.13 -5.51 -17.42
CA SER A 137 -13.59 -6.24 -16.23
C SER A 137 -12.71 -6.08 -14.99
N ASN A 138 -11.52 -5.51 -15.11
CA ASN A 138 -10.64 -5.29 -13.95
C ASN A 138 -11.24 -4.23 -13.02
N ARG A 139 -11.55 -4.67 -11.82
CA ARG A 139 -12.07 -3.83 -10.73
C ARG A 139 -11.14 -3.90 -9.54
N PRO A 140 -11.08 -2.86 -8.70
CA PRO A 140 -10.43 -2.94 -7.41
C PRO A 140 -10.98 -4.11 -6.58
N ILE A 141 -10.08 -4.83 -5.92
CA ILE A 141 -10.41 -5.98 -5.08
C ILE A 141 -10.07 -5.62 -3.63
N VAL A 142 -11.02 -5.84 -2.72
CA VAL A 142 -10.79 -5.64 -1.28
C VAL A 142 -10.57 -7.01 -0.63
N ILE A 143 -9.49 -7.11 0.15
CA ILE A 143 -9.06 -8.36 0.80
C ILE A 143 -8.81 -8.06 2.28
N SER A 144 -9.19 -8.96 3.17
CA SER A 144 -8.91 -8.82 4.60
C SER A 144 -7.40 -8.68 4.86
N GLU A 145 -7.02 -7.79 5.79
CA GLU A 145 -5.62 -7.49 6.11
C GLU A 145 -4.83 -8.68 6.70
N ASN A 146 -5.53 -9.69 7.24
CA ASN A 146 -4.89 -10.89 7.80
C ASN A 146 -4.49 -11.93 6.74
N ARG A 147 -4.68 -11.61 5.45
CA ARG A 147 -4.33 -12.48 4.34
C ARG A 147 -2.95 -12.13 3.78
N THR A 148 -2.28 -13.14 3.24
CA THR A 148 -1.04 -12.98 2.50
C THR A 148 -1.36 -12.80 1.02
N ILE A 149 -0.92 -11.67 0.44
CA ILE A 149 -1.06 -11.39 -0.99
C ILE A 149 0.29 -11.69 -1.64
N SER A 150 0.28 -12.51 -2.68
CA SER A 150 1.45 -12.80 -3.50
C SER A 150 1.22 -12.33 -4.92
N LEU A 151 2.16 -11.55 -5.42
CA LEU A 151 2.18 -11.05 -6.81
C LEU A 151 3.38 -11.67 -7.49
N LYS A 152 3.12 -12.47 -8.53
CA LYS A 152 4.18 -13.13 -9.31
C LYS A 152 4.17 -12.63 -10.73
N SER A 153 5.31 -12.22 -11.24
CA SER A 153 5.45 -11.91 -12.67
C SER A 153 5.28 -13.17 -13.49
N VAL A 154 4.39 -13.14 -14.49
CA VAL A 154 4.17 -14.27 -15.41
C VAL A 154 5.17 -14.24 -16.56
N ALA A 155 5.64 -13.05 -16.95
CA ALA A 155 6.64 -12.87 -18.00
C ALA A 155 8.05 -12.64 -17.43
N GLN A 156 9.10 -12.96 -18.22
CA GLN A 156 10.48 -12.62 -17.87
C GLN A 156 10.70 -11.11 -18.03
N TRP A 157 10.57 -10.37 -16.93
CA TRP A 157 10.71 -8.92 -16.93
C TRP A 157 12.06 -8.47 -16.37
N GLN A 158 12.85 -7.77 -17.18
CA GLN A 158 14.01 -7.02 -16.72
C GLN A 158 13.58 -5.56 -16.55
N GLY A 159 13.67 -5.02 -15.32
CA GLY A 159 13.49 -3.60 -15.07
C GLY A 159 12.14 -3.14 -14.51
N ALA A 160 11.26 -4.01 -14.00
CA ALA A 160 10.11 -3.60 -13.20
C ALA A 160 10.56 -2.94 -11.89
N ARG A 161 9.83 -1.94 -11.43
CA ARG A 161 10.14 -1.18 -10.21
C ARG A 161 9.07 -1.40 -9.15
N ASP A 162 9.54 -1.62 -7.93
CA ASP A 162 8.70 -1.59 -6.73
C ASP A 162 8.83 -0.23 -6.05
N SER A 163 7.73 0.30 -5.56
CA SER A 163 7.71 1.49 -4.72
C SER A 163 6.99 1.20 -3.42
N PHE A 164 7.67 1.45 -2.32
CA PHE A 164 7.10 1.35 -0.99
C PHE A 164 6.97 2.76 -0.41
N ASN A 165 5.76 3.21 -0.15
CA ASN A 165 5.50 4.46 0.53
C ASN A 165 6.28 5.65 -0.08
N THR A 166 6.27 5.78 -1.43
CA THR A 166 7.01 6.74 -2.25
C THR A 166 8.52 6.50 -2.40
N GLN A 167 9.10 5.51 -1.74
CA GLN A 167 10.47 5.10 -2.01
C GLN A 167 10.50 4.11 -3.17
N THR A 168 11.35 4.36 -4.17
CA THR A 168 11.50 3.52 -5.37
C THR A 168 12.70 2.59 -5.21
N PHE A 169 12.51 1.30 -5.43
CA PHE A 169 13.58 0.30 -5.45
C PHE A 169 13.78 -0.17 -6.88
N ASP A 170 15.05 -0.22 -7.31
CA ASP A 170 15.39 -0.55 -8.70
C ASP A 170 15.28 -2.05 -8.99
N ALA A 171 14.62 -2.31 -10.10
CA ALA A 171 14.64 -3.52 -10.90
C ALA A 171 14.34 -4.86 -10.21
N LEU A 172 13.10 -5.31 -10.34
CA LEU A 172 12.79 -6.74 -10.31
C LEU A 172 13.52 -7.41 -11.47
N GLN A 173 14.49 -8.30 -11.17
CA GLN A 173 15.05 -9.22 -12.15
C GLN A 173 14.15 -10.44 -12.26
N ASN A 174 14.28 -11.19 -13.35
CA ASN A 174 13.53 -12.42 -13.57
C ASN A 174 13.56 -13.35 -12.34
N GLY A 175 12.39 -13.83 -11.91
CA GLY A 175 12.25 -14.74 -10.77
C GLY A 175 12.02 -14.06 -9.43
N ALA A 176 11.78 -12.75 -9.37
CA ALA A 176 11.23 -12.11 -8.17
C ALA A 176 9.73 -12.39 -8.04
N SER A 177 9.26 -12.67 -6.85
CA SER A 177 7.85 -12.89 -6.49
C SER A 177 7.52 -12.29 -5.14
#